data_36a4df21ee849ab231e8fd9ffe6fb59d
#
_entry.id   36a4df21ee849ab231e8fd9ffe6fb59d
#
_cell.length_a   1.000
_cell.length_b   1.000
_cell.length_c   1.000
_cell.angle_alpha   90.00
_cell.angle_beta   90.00
_cell.angle_gamma   90.00
#
_symmetry.space_group_name_H-M   'P 1'
#
loop_
_entity.id
_entity.type
_entity.pdbx_description
1 polymer ?
#
loop_
_entity_poly.entity_id
_entity_poly.type
_entity_poly.pdbx_seq_one_letter_code
_entity_poly.pdbx_strand_id
1 'polypeptide(L)'
;MSDYVLAVAAADLPPGQAAEVTVAGQVVAVFNVGGTFHALAGRCPHRGGPLGQGFVDGPQVSCPWHNWTFDVTTGENVAGPDMKVPRYEVKVEDGQVLVRIG
;
A
#
# COMPACT_ATOMS: atom_id res chain seq x y z
N MET A 1 18.00 9.52 -12.74
CA MET A 1 17.52 8.14 -12.80
C MET A 1 16.27 7.99 -11.97
N SER A 2 15.37 7.17 -12.42
CA SER A 2 14.15 6.90 -11.69
C SER A 2 14.40 5.84 -10.63
N ASP A 3 13.92 6.09 -9.41
CA ASP A 3 13.96 5.11 -8.33
C ASP A 3 12.71 4.24 -8.32
N TYR A 4 11.90 4.32 -9.36
CA TYR A 4 10.69 3.54 -9.47
C TYR A 4 11.01 2.11 -9.86
N VAL A 5 10.39 1.17 -9.16
CA VAL A 5 10.58 -0.27 -9.35
C VAL A 5 9.22 -0.92 -9.58
N LEU A 6 9.18 -1.88 -10.48
CA LEU A 6 7.94 -2.61 -10.75
C LEU A 6 7.45 -3.32 -9.50
N ALA A 7 6.22 -3.05 -9.11
CA ALA A 7 5.60 -3.70 -7.95
C ALA A 7 4.62 -4.79 -8.40
N VAL A 8 3.66 -4.43 -9.27
CA VAL A 8 2.63 -5.38 -9.70
C VAL A 8 2.07 -4.91 -11.03
N ALA A 9 1.57 -5.83 -11.85
CA ALA A 9 0.83 -5.46 -13.05
C ALA A 9 -0.53 -4.90 -12.65
N ALA A 10 -0.94 -3.79 -13.28
CA ALA A 10 -2.21 -3.15 -12.95
C ALA A 10 -3.39 -4.11 -13.12
N ALA A 11 -3.33 -4.97 -14.15
CA ALA A 11 -4.39 -5.93 -14.41
C ALA A 11 -4.53 -7.01 -13.32
N ASP A 12 -3.47 -7.21 -12.53
CA ASP A 12 -3.47 -8.20 -11.45
C ASP A 12 -3.99 -7.65 -10.13
N LEU A 13 -4.31 -6.36 -10.08
CA LEU A 13 -4.81 -5.73 -8.86
C LEU A 13 -6.09 -4.94 -9.15
N PRO A 14 -7.24 -5.61 -9.15
CA PRO A 14 -8.52 -4.95 -9.42
C PRO A 14 -8.89 -3.91 -8.35
N PRO A 15 -9.80 -2.97 -8.68
CA PRO A 15 -10.27 -2.00 -7.68
C PRO A 15 -10.82 -2.68 -6.42
N GLY A 16 -10.49 -2.09 -5.27
CA GLY A 16 -10.94 -2.59 -3.97
C GLY A 16 -10.07 -3.69 -3.40
N GLN A 17 -8.94 -3.98 -4.04
CA GLN A 17 -8.03 -5.03 -3.57
C GLN A 17 -6.67 -4.49 -3.21
N ALA A 18 -5.92 -5.29 -2.45
CA ALA A 18 -4.56 -4.99 -2.03
C ALA A 18 -3.65 -6.16 -2.36
N ALA A 19 -2.37 -5.86 -2.55
CA ALA A 19 -1.34 -6.88 -2.80
C ALA A 19 -0.14 -6.58 -1.92
N GLU A 20 0.47 -7.64 -1.38
CA GLU A 20 1.74 -7.54 -0.68
C GLU A 20 2.83 -7.97 -1.64
N VAL A 21 3.81 -7.10 -1.85
CA VAL A 21 4.92 -7.38 -2.76
C VAL A 21 6.23 -7.04 -2.08
N THR A 22 7.30 -7.70 -2.50
CA THR A 22 8.64 -7.37 -2.03
C THR A 22 9.37 -6.66 -3.15
N VAL A 23 9.77 -5.42 -2.89
CA VAL A 23 10.42 -4.56 -3.87
C VAL A 23 11.74 -4.08 -3.28
N ALA A 24 12.84 -4.36 -3.97
CA ALA A 24 14.17 -3.97 -3.52
C ALA A 24 14.46 -4.39 -2.07
N GLY A 25 13.99 -5.58 -1.69
CA GLY A 25 14.17 -6.11 -0.33
C GLY A 25 13.22 -5.58 0.71
N GLN A 26 12.26 -4.74 0.31
CA GLN A 26 11.29 -4.15 1.24
C GLN A 26 9.89 -4.70 0.96
N VAL A 27 9.15 -4.94 2.02
CA VAL A 27 7.74 -5.36 1.90
C VAL A 27 6.90 -4.10 1.69
N VAL A 28 6.12 -4.10 0.60
CA VAL A 28 5.29 -2.97 0.20
C VAL A 28 3.86 -3.46 0.02
N ALA A 29 2.90 -2.71 0.54
CA ALA A 29 1.49 -2.98 0.31
C ALA A 29 0.98 -2.02 -0.76
N VAL A 30 0.40 -2.57 -1.83
CA VAL A 30 -0.14 -1.80 -2.95
C VAL A 30 -1.65 -1.94 -2.94
N PHE A 31 -2.35 -0.81 -3.09
CA PHE A 31 -3.82 -0.77 -3.01
C PHE A 31 -4.38 -0.13 -4.27
N ASN A 32 -5.48 -0.69 -4.77
CA ASN A 32 -6.23 -0.09 -5.86
C ASN A 32 -7.54 0.47 -5.29
N VAL A 33 -7.64 1.80 -5.25
CA VAL A 33 -8.82 2.49 -4.74
C VAL A 33 -9.51 3.16 -5.93
N GLY A 34 -10.55 2.51 -6.44
CA GLY A 34 -11.33 3.07 -7.53
C GLY A 34 -10.55 3.32 -8.81
N GLY A 35 -9.47 2.57 -9.05
CA GLY A 35 -8.62 2.75 -10.21
C GLY A 35 -7.36 3.56 -9.95
N THR A 36 -7.22 4.13 -8.74
CA THR A 36 -6.02 4.86 -8.35
C THR A 36 -5.18 3.98 -7.44
N PHE A 37 -3.89 3.85 -7.74
CA PHE A 37 -3.00 2.99 -6.98
C PHE A 37 -2.26 3.77 -5.91
N HIS A 38 -2.13 3.16 -4.74
CA HIS A 38 -1.39 3.72 -3.60
C HIS A 38 -0.49 2.64 -3.03
N ALA A 39 0.60 3.06 -2.40
CA ALA A 39 1.54 2.12 -1.79
C ALA A 39 1.97 2.60 -0.42
N LEU A 40 1.97 1.69 0.55
CA LEU A 40 2.43 1.92 1.90
C LEU A 40 3.48 0.88 2.25
N ALA A 41 4.28 1.15 3.29
CA ALA A 41 5.12 0.11 3.87
C ALA A 41 4.21 -1.06 4.27
N GLY A 42 4.62 -2.27 3.96
CA GLY A 42 3.74 -3.43 4.02
C GLY A 42 3.47 -3.96 5.41
N ARG A 43 4.05 -3.36 6.46
CA ARG A 43 3.90 -3.84 7.82
C ARG A 43 3.23 -2.80 8.69
N CYS A 44 2.22 -3.24 9.44
CA CYS A 44 1.56 -2.39 10.42
C CYS A 44 2.57 -1.99 11.50
N PRO A 45 2.68 -0.70 11.86
CA PRO A 45 3.65 -0.25 12.86
C PRO A 45 3.37 -0.81 14.25
N HIS A 46 2.14 -1.25 14.51
CA HIS A 46 1.77 -1.77 15.81
C HIS A 46 2.44 -3.12 16.09
N ARG A 47 2.28 -4.10 15.20
CA ARG A 47 2.81 -5.44 15.42
C ARG A 47 3.38 -6.09 14.17
N GLY A 48 3.64 -5.30 13.13
CA GLY A 48 4.17 -5.83 11.90
C GLY A 48 3.20 -6.65 11.08
N GLY A 49 1.89 -6.48 11.30
CA GLY A 49 0.87 -7.20 10.56
C GLY A 49 0.91 -6.86 9.07
N PRO A 50 0.53 -7.80 8.19
CA PRO A 50 0.65 -7.62 6.75
C PRO A 50 -0.46 -6.72 6.19
N LEU A 51 -0.18 -5.43 6.01
CA LEU A 51 -1.17 -4.49 5.49
C LEU A 51 -1.66 -4.87 4.10
N GLY A 52 -0.81 -5.47 3.27
CA GLY A 52 -1.20 -5.90 1.93
C GLY A 52 -2.21 -7.04 1.92
N GLN A 53 -2.42 -7.69 3.05
CA GLN A 53 -3.43 -8.74 3.23
C GLN A 53 -4.61 -8.24 4.05
N GLY A 54 -4.67 -6.93 4.30
CA GLY A 54 -5.73 -6.33 5.11
C GLY A 54 -7.03 -6.16 4.34
N PHE A 55 -8.01 -5.61 5.03
CA PHE A 55 -9.34 -5.37 4.47
C PHE A 55 -9.40 -3.95 3.92
N VAL A 56 -9.62 -3.83 2.61
CA VAL A 56 -9.71 -2.54 1.93
C VAL A 56 -11.17 -2.10 1.88
N ASP A 57 -11.42 -0.86 2.30
CA ASP A 57 -12.75 -0.25 2.25
C ASP A 57 -12.56 1.21 1.80
N GLY A 58 -12.81 1.46 0.51
CA GLY A 58 -12.56 2.77 -0.08
C GLY A 58 -11.09 3.13 0.07
N PRO A 59 -10.77 4.34 0.57
CA PRO A 59 -9.39 4.76 0.75
C PRO A 59 -8.74 4.25 2.05
N GLN A 60 -9.39 3.30 2.74
CA GLN A 60 -8.91 2.80 4.03
C GLN A 60 -8.55 1.33 3.95
N VAL A 61 -7.55 0.92 4.72
CA VAL A 61 -7.19 -0.48 4.89
C VAL A 61 -7.13 -0.79 6.38
N SER A 62 -7.71 -1.93 6.78
CA SER A 62 -7.64 -2.41 8.16
C SER A 62 -6.62 -3.54 8.24
N CYS A 63 -5.66 -3.42 9.15
CA CYS A 63 -4.69 -4.47 9.40
C CYS A 63 -5.41 -5.73 9.87
N PRO A 64 -5.09 -6.91 9.31
CA PRO A 64 -5.76 -8.14 9.75
C PRO A 64 -5.42 -8.53 11.19
N TRP A 65 -4.36 -7.94 11.76
CA TRP A 65 -4.00 -8.12 13.15
C TRP A 65 -4.46 -6.89 13.94
N HIS A 66 -5.44 -6.98 14.79
CA HIS A 66 -5.93 -5.93 15.69
C HIS A 66 -6.75 -4.81 15.03
N ASN A 67 -7.05 -4.91 13.74
CA ASN A 67 -7.97 -3.99 13.03
C ASN A 67 -7.58 -2.52 13.07
N TRP A 68 -6.29 -2.21 13.13
CA TRP A 68 -5.84 -0.83 12.96
C TRP A 68 -6.15 -0.40 11.54
N THR A 69 -6.75 0.78 11.38
CA THR A 69 -7.19 1.27 10.08
C THR A 69 -6.35 2.46 9.66
N PHE A 70 -5.86 2.41 8.44
CA PHE A 70 -5.01 3.45 7.86
C PHE A 70 -5.64 4.00 6.58
N ASP A 71 -5.45 5.31 6.36
CA ASP A 71 -5.81 5.93 5.11
C ASP A 71 -4.69 5.67 4.12
N VAL A 72 -4.97 4.95 3.03
CA VAL A 72 -3.92 4.57 2.08
C VAL A 72 -3.40 5.75 1.26
N THR A 73 -4.14 6.87 1.23
CA THR A 73 -3.70 8.06 0.49
C THR A 73 -2.66 8.87 1.27
N THR A 74 -2.60 8.71 2.59
CA THR A 74 -1.69 9.46 3.45
C THR A 74 -0.79 8.58 4.29
N GLY A 75 -1.21 7.35 4.58
CA GLY A 75 -0.52 6.44 5.50
C GLY A 75 -0.88 6.67 6.96
N GLU A 76 -1.80 7.59 7.24
CA GLU A 76 -2.15 7.93 8.62
C GLU A 76 -3.17 6.96 9.19
N ASN A 77 -3.00 6.65 10.49
CA ASN A 77 -3.99 5.89 11.23
C ASN A 77 -5.21 6.78 11.47
N VAL A 78 -6.41 6.29 11.14
CA VAL A 78 -7.63 7.11 11.23
C VAL A 78 -8.01 7.43 12.67
N ALA A 79 -7.55 6.66 13.64
CA ALA A 79 -7.83 6.90 15.06
C ALA A 79 -6.76 7.76 15.74
N GLY A 80 -5.57 7.87 15.14
CA GLY A 80 -4.46 8.63 15.72
C GLY A 80 -3.43 8.97 14.67
N PRO A 81 -3.44 10.20 14.11
CA PRO A 81 -2.52 10.58 13.03
C PRO A 81 -1.04 10.49 13.38
N ASP A 82 -0.71 10.40 14.66
CA ASP A 82 0.68 10.21 15.09
C ASP A 82 1.21 8.83 14.73
N MET A 83 0.32 7.87 14.51
CA MET A 83 0.67 6.50 14.15
C MET A 83 0.47 6.35 12.65
N LYS A 84 1.52 6.52 11.89
CA LYS A 84 1.41 6.44 10.43
C LYS A 84 2.44 5.50 9.83
N VAL A 85 2.11 5.00 8.65
CA VAL A 85 2.93 4.09 7.86
C VAL A 85 3.60 4.91 6.76
N PRO A 86 4.88 4.70 6.47
CA PRO A 86 5.52 5.36 5.34
C PRO A 86 4.75 5.10 4.04
N ARG A 87 4.54 6.16 3.27
CA ARG A 87 3.86 6.11 1.98
C ARG A 87 4.89 6.23 0.87
N TYR A 88 4.74 5.43 -0.16
CA TYR A 88 5.60 5.49 -1.35
C TYR A 88 4.87 6.15 -2.50
N GLU A 89 5.60 6.87 -3.34
CA GLU A 89 5.04 7.40 -4.57
C GLU A 89 4.80 6.26 -5.57
N VAL A 90 3.72 6.38 -6.32
CA VAL A 90 3.29 5.37 -7.27
C VAL A 90 3.05 6.02 -8.63
N LYS A 91 3.43 5.33 -9.70
CA LYS A 91 2.98 5.70 -11.04
C LYS A 91 2.62 4.45 -11.82
N VAL A 92 1.78 4.62 -12.84
CA VAL A 92 1.39 3.53 -13.71
C VAL A 92 1.90 3.84 -15.11
N GLU A 93 2.65 2.92 -15.69
CA GLU A 93 3.19 3.04 -17.06
C GLU A 93 3.01 1.70 -17.75
N ASP A 94 2.46 1.75 -18.96
CA ASP A 94 2.30 0.55 -19.81
C ASP A 94 1.63 -0.62 -19.08
N GLY A 95 0.62 -0.30 -18.25
CA GLY A 95 -0.10 -1.32 -17.51
C GLY A 95 0.64 -1.87 -16.31
N GLN A 96 1.73 -1.23 -15.90
CA GLN A 96 2.54 -1.66 -14.76
C GLN A 96 2.49 -0.62 -13.64
N VAL A 97 2.32 -1.11 -12.41
CA VAL A 97 2.34 -0.25 -11.22
C VAL A 97 3.77 -0.22 -10.69
N LEU A 98 4.33 0.98 -10.65
CA LEU A 98 5.69 1.20 -10.20
C LEU A 98 5.65 1.99 -8.90
N VAL A 99 6.54 1.63 -7.96
CA VAL A 99 6.66 2.35 -6.69
C VAL A 99 8.07 2.91 -6.55
N ARG A 100 8.15 4.08 -5.95
CA ARG A 100 9.42 4.73 -5.70
C ARG A 100 9.93 4.36 -4.32
N ILE A 101 11.05 3.61 -4.31
CA ILE A 101 11.63 3.09 -3.07
C ILE A 101 12.74 3.98 -2.53
N GLY A 102 13.44 4.67 -3.37
CA GLY A 102 14.59 5.48 -2.99
C GLY A 102 14.33 6.75 -2.24
#